data_ccfbaa8c579437f55c08055e4768b026
#
_entry.id   ccfbaa8c579437f55c08055e4768b026
#
_cell.length_a   1.000
_cell.length_b   1.000
_cell.length_c   1.000
_cell.angle_alpha   90.00
_cell.angle_beta   90.00
_cell.angle_gamma   90.00
#
_symmetry.space_group_name_H-M   'P 1'
#
loop_
_entity.id
_entity.type
_entity.pdbx_description
1 polymer ?
#
loop_
_entity_poly.entity_id
_entity_poly.type
_entity_poly.pdbx_seq_one_letter_code
_entity_poly.pdbx_strand_id
1 'polypeptide(L)'
;MSLNLDKFKNRIIDNYLIESREGIYVEFPDELHSDIKEYLLSNGIEKLYGHQSEMFEKSSLGENVIITTSTASGKTLSFLLPVINKILKNPSTRAIFVYPTKALASDQFKSFLPLLEYFGKEKINAGIYDGDTPVPERSRIRKEANIILTNP
;
A
#
# COMPACT_ATOMS: atom_id res chain seq x y z
N MET A 1 -2.96 16.51 19.75
CA MET A 1 -1.71 17.00 20.39
C MET A 1 -1.50 18.45 19.92
N SER A 2 -1.79 19.43 20.75
CA SER A 2 -1.61 20.84 20.39
C SER A 2 -0.13 21.20 20.52
N LEU A 3 0.50 21.64 19.44
CA LEU A 3 1.85 22.18 19.46
C LEU A 3 1.85 23.48 20.31
N ASN A 4 2.65 23.52 21.37
CA ASN A 4 2.84 24.74 22.12
C ASN A 4 3.79 25.69 21.36
N LEU A 5 3.20 26.59 20.58
CA LEU A 5 3.91 27.54 19.72
C LEU A 5 4.53 28.70 20.48
N ASP A 6 4.22 28.90 21.80
CA ASP A 6 4.70 30.02 22.59
C ASP A 6 6.22 30.08 22.73
N LYS A 7 6.89 28.93 22.71
CA LYS A 7 8.37 28.85 22.72
C LYS A 7 9.04 29.40 21.45
N PHE A 8 8.30 29.60 20.37
CA PHE A 8 8.82 29.97 19.05
C PHE A 8 8.26 31.30 18.53
N LYS A 9 7.51 32.05 19.36
CA LYS A 9 6.85 33.31 18.96
C LYS A 9 7.74 34.29 18.19
N ASN A 10 9.02 34.36 18.52
CA ASN A 10 9.97 35.26 17.85
C ASN A 10 10.60 34.67 16.57
N ARG A 11 10.25 33.44 16.21
CA ARG A 11 10.77 32.72 15.02
C ARG A 11 9.69 32.36 14.04
N ILE A 12 8.42 32.54 14.39
CA ILE A 12 7.26 32.25 13.53
C ILE A 12 6.82 33.58 12.93
N ILE A 13 6.96 33.72 11.62
CA ILE A 13 6.56 34.90 10.85
C ILE A 13 5.06 34.85 10.56
N ASP A 14 4.55 33.63 10.26
CA ASP A 14 3.14 33.39 9.98
C ASP A 14 2.77 31.94 10.28
N ASN A 15 1.49 31.65 10.53
CA ASN A 15 0.95 30.31 10.64
C ASN A 15 -0.35 30.22 9.86
N TYR A 16 -0.49 29.15 9.11
CA TYR A 16 -1.72 28.82 8.40
C TYR A 16 -2.27 27.50 8.92
N LEU A 17 -3.49 27.55 9.47
CA LEU A 17 -4.19 26.38 9.96
C LEU A 17 -5.01 25.78 8.82
N ILE A 18 -4.66 24.56 8.41
CA ILE A 18 -5.49 23.77 7.49
C ILE A 18 -6.47 22.98 8.34
N GLU A 19 -7.76 23.26 8.18
CA GLU A 19 -8.80 22.49 8.87
C GLU A 19 -8.76 21.02 8.42
N SER A 20 -8.94 20.11 9.37
CA SER A 20 -9.06 18.68 9.07
C SER A 20 -10.34 18.44 8.25
N ARG A 21 -10.21 17.71 7.16
CA ARG A 21 -11.37 17.20 6.41
C ARG A 21 -11.69 15.81 6.92
N GLU A 22 -12.97 15.57 7.21
CA GLU A 22 -13.43 14.22 7.52
C GLU A 22 -13.26 13.31 6.31
N GLY A 23 -12.71 12.12 6.53
CA GLY A 23 -12.59 11.09 5.49
C GLY A 23 -13.97 10.48 5.19
N ILE A 24 -14.23 10.20 3.93
CA ILE A 24 -15.39 9.38 3.54
C ILE A 24 -15.00 7.92 3.75
N TYR A 25 -15.70 7.24 4.67
CA TYR A 25 -15.49 5.83 4.97
C TYR A 25 -16.63 4.99 4.41
N VAL A 26 -16.29 3.82 3.90
CA VAL A 26 -17.24 2.85 3.33
C VAL A 26 -16.94 1.45 3.87
N GLU A 27 -17.94 0.58 3.84
CA GLU A 27 -17.79 -0.82 4.21
C GLU A 27 -16.82 -1.55 3.28
N PHE A 28 -16.31 -2.70 3.71
CA PHE A 28 -15.46 -3.53 2.85
C PHE A 28 -16.25 -4.04 1.63
N PRO A 29 -15.66 -4.01 0.43
CA PRO A 29 -16.27 -4.62 -0.76
C PRO A 29 -16.61 -6.10 -0.53
N ASP A 30 -17.74 -6.56 -1.06
CA ASP A 30 -18.17 -7.96 -0.89
C ASP A 30 -17.14 -8.95 -1.46
N GLU A 31 -16.49 -8.59 -2.58
CA GLU A 31 -15.49 -9.40 -3.28
C GLU A 31 -14.13 -9.42 -2.57
N LEU A 32 -13.94 -8.65 -1.51
CA LEU A 32 -12.69 -8.66 -0.75
C LEU A 32 -12.55 -9.98 -0.02
N HIS A 33 -11.41 -10.64 -0.19
CA HIS A 33 -11.11 -11.94 0.42
C HIS A 33 -11.24 -11.89 1.95
N SER A 34 -11.82 -12.93 2.55
CA SER A 34 -12.05 -13.01 4.01
C SER A 34 -10.77 -12.80 4.82
N ASP A 35 -9.67 -13.41 4.41
CA ASP A 35 -8.37 -13.29 5.10
C ASP A 35 -7.87 -11.84 5.10
N ILE A 36 -8.17 -11.05 4.04
CA ILE A 36 -7.82 -9.62 4.00
C ILE A 36 -8.70 -8.84 4.97
N LYS A 37 -10.00 -9.12 5.00
CA LYS A 37 -10.93 -8.49 5.97
C LYS A 37 -10.45 -8.75 7.39
N GLU A 38 -10.07 -9.98 7.72
CA GLU A 38 -9.56 -10.36 9.02
C GLU A 38 -8.26 -9.61 9.37
N TYR A 39 -7.31 -9.55 8.43
CA TYR A 39 -6.08 -8.78 8.60
C TYR A 39 -6.36 -7.30 8.88
N LEU A 40 -7.24 -6.67 8.12
CA LEU A 40 -7.59 -5.25 8.30
C LEU A 40 -8.23 -5.02 9.68
N LEU A 41 -9.19 -5.85 10.06
CA LEU A 41 -9.85 -5.76 11.37
C LEU A 41 -8.86 -5.96 12.52
N SER A 42 -7.94 -6.93 12.43
CA SER A 42 -6.91 -7.16 13.45
C SER A 42 -5.94 -5.98 13.60
N ASN A 43 -5.83 -5.13 12.58
CA ASN A 43 -5.04 -3.89 12.59
C ASN A 43 -5.88 -2.63 12.88
N GLY A 44 -7.14 -2.78 13.36
CA GLY A 44 -8.01 -1.68 13.72
C GLY A 44 -8.62 -0.92 12.53
N ILE A 45 -8.57 -1.51 11.33
CA ILE A 45 -9.19 -0.93 10.13
C ILE A 45 -10.55 -1.60 9.94
N GLU A 46 -11.60 -0.94 10.38
CA GLU A 46 -12.98 -1.44 10.31
C GLU A 46 -13.67 -1.07 8.99
N LYS A 47 -13.22 0.00 8.34
CA LYS A 47 -13.77 0.53 7.10
C LYS A 47 -12.65 1.01 6.18
N LEU A 48 -12.90 1.07 4.89
CA LEU A 48 -12.00 1.67 3.92
C LEU A 48 -12.32 3.14 3.68
N TYR A 49 -11.32 3.91 3.28
CA TYR A 49 -11.61 5.19 2.63
C TYR A 49 -12.30 4.97 1.30
N GLY A 50 -13.20 5.88 0.90
CA GLY A 50 -13.95 5.77 -0.36
C GLY A 50 -13.06 5.54 -1.58
N HIS A 51 -11.92 6.25 -1.68
CA HIS A 51 -10.96 6.07 -2.78
C HIS A 51 -10.27 4.69 -2.78
N GLN A 52 -10.14 4.02 -1.60
CA GLN A 52 -9.59 2.67 -1.51
C GLN A 52 -10.57 1.64 -2.04
N SER A 53 -11.86 1.76 -1.69
CA SER A 53 -12.93 0.91 -2.22
C SER A 53 -13.11 1.12 -3.73
N GLU A 54 -13.17 2.37 -4.19
CA GLU A 54 -13.31 2.68 -5.62
C GLU A 54 -12.14 2.13 -6.45
N MET A 55 -10.89 2.25 -5.95
CA MET A 55 -9.72 1.65 -6.58
C MET A 55 -9.84 0.13 -6.66
N PHE A 56 -10.28 -0.50 -5.57
CA PHE A 56 -10.47 -1.94 -5.51
C PHE A 56 -11.49 -2.41 -6.55
N GLU A 57 -12.66 -1.77 -6.60
CA GLU A 57 -13.75 -2.11 -7.51
C GLU A 57 -13.33 -1.95 -8.98
N LYS A 58 -12.81 -0.77 -9.36
CA LYS A 58 -12.36 -0.50 -10.73
C LYS A 58 -11.25 -1.43 -11.19
N SER A 59 -10.24 -1.67 -10.32
CA SER A 59 -9.16 -2.61 -10.63
C SER A 59 -9.65 -4.04 -10.78
N SER A 60 -10.69 -4.43 -10.05
CA SER A 60 -11.30 -5.75 -10.15
C SER A 60 -12.01 -5.94 -11.50
N LEU A 61 -12.54 -4.88 -12.06
CA LEU A 61 -13.12 -4.84 -13.42
C LEU A 61 -12.06 -4.77 -14.53
N GLY A 62 -10.78 -4.63 -14.19
CA GLY A 62 -9.69 -4.53 -15.16
C GLY A 62 -9.47 -3.13 -15.71
N GLU A 63 -10.03 -2.10 -15.07
CA GLU A 63 -9.85 -0.71 -15.47
C GLU A 63 -8.47 -0.18 -15.06
N ASN A 64 -7.95 0.79 -15.84
CA ASN A 64 -6.79 1.58 -15.45
C ASN A 64 -7.24 2.69 -14.51
N VAL A 65 -6.58 2.82 -13.35
CA VAL A 65 -6.98 3.77 -12.31
C VAL A 65 -5.82 4.68 -11.94
N ILE A 66 -6.11 5.96 -11.76
CA ILE A 66 -5.19 6.97 -11.22
C ILE A 66 -5.75 7.49 -9.90
N ILE A 67 -4.96 7.44 -8.83
CA ILE A 67 -5.33 8.00 -7.53
C ILE A 67 -4.55 9.28 -7.27
N THR A 68 -5.28 10.38 -7.09
CA THR A 68 -4.73 11.68 -6.71
C THR A 68 -5.34 12.11 -5.37
N THR A 69 -4.61 11.92 -4.29
CA THR A 69 -5.03 12.29 -2.94
C THR A 69 -3.86 12.92 -2.18
N SER A 70 -4.13 13.60 -1.07
CA SER A 70 -3.10 14.17 -0.20
C SER A 70 -2.11 13.11 0.31
N THR A 71 -0.99 13.54 0.85
CA THR A 71 -0.06 12.65 1.58
C THR A 71 -0.75 12.02 2.80
N ALA A 72 -0.30 10.84 3.20
CA ALA A 72 -0.84 10.09 4.34
C ALA A 72 -2.34 9.73 4.24
N SER A 73 -2.91 9.65 3.04
CA SER A 73 -4.31 9.27 2.80
C SER A 73 -4.56 7.78 2.62
N GLY A 74 -3.55 6.92 2.89
CA GLY A 74 -3.69 5.47 2.72
C GLY A 74 -3.61 4.98 1.27
N LYS A 75 -2.99 5.74 0.34
CA LYS A 75 -2.82 5.35 -1.08
C LYS A 75 -2.17 3.98 -1.26
N THR A 76 -1.19 3.64 -0.43
CA THR A 76 -0.51 2.33 -0.50
C THR A 76 -1.51 1.19 -0.38
N LEU A 77 -2.43 1.27 0.56
CA LEU A 77 -3.46 0.25 0.73
C LEU A 77 -4.40 0.20 -0.47
N SER A 78 -4.71 1.34 -1.11
CA SER A 78 -5.61 1.39 -2.27
C SER A 78 -5.14 0.48 -3.42
N PHE A 79 -3.86 0.50 -3.77
CA PHE A 79 -3.35 -0.33 -4.86
C PHE A 79 -2.88 -1.72 -4.40
N LEU A 80 -2.59 -1.88 -3.12
CA LEU A 80 -2.16 -3.15 -2.57
C LEU A 80 -3.33 -4.13 -2.40
N LEU A 81 -4.50 -3.66 -1.94
CA LEU A 81 -5.69 -4.50 -1.72
C LEU A 81 -6.10 -5.31 -2.96
N PRO A 82 -6.31 -4.71 -4.16
CA PRO A 82 -6.72 -5.46 -5.34
C PRO A 82 -5.65 -6.47 -5.79
N VAL A 83 -4.36 -6.16 -5.60
CA VAL A 83 -3.26 -7.07 -5.93
C VAL A 83 -3.27 -8.28 -5.01
N ILE A 84 -3.31 -8.08 -3.69
CA ILE A 84 -3.37 -9.16 -2.71
C ILE A 84 -4.62 -10.03 -2.93
N ASN A 85 -5.77 -9.39 -3.15
CA ASN A 85 -7.02 -10.07 -3.40
C ASN A 85 -6.95 -11.02 -4.62
N LYS A 86 -6.33 -10.54 -5.72
CA LYS A 86 -6.09 -11.37 -6.90
C LYS A 86 -5.12 -12.51 -6.63
N ILE A 87 -4.04 -12.28 -5.88
CA ILE A 87 -3.06 -13.32 -5.54
C ILE A 87 -3.71 -14.41 -4.68
N LEU A 88 -4.48 -14.05 -3.66
CA LEU A 88 -5.16 -15.03 -2.80
C LEU A 88 -6.20 -15.86 -3.55
N LYS A 89 -6.89 -15.27 -4.55
CA LYS A 89 -7.82 -15.98 -5.41
C LYS A 89 -7.12 -16.82 -6.48
N ASN A 90 -5.95 -16.38 -6.95
CA ASN A 90 -5.15 -17.08 -7.97
C ASN A 90 -3.66 -16.91 -7.67
N PRO A 91 -3.00 -17.90 -7.05
CA PRO A 91 -1.58 -17.83 -6.68
C PRO A 91 -0.60 -17.62 -7.85
N SER A 92 -1.02 -17.82 -9.09
CA SER A 92 -0.19 -17.53 -10.26
C SER A 92 -0.18 -16.04 -10.65
N THR A 93 -1.01 -15.22 -10.00
CA THR A 93 -1.05 -13.77 -10.24
C THR A 93 0.27 -13.13 -9.86
N ARG A 94 0.73 -12.20 -10.70
CA ARG A 94 1.94 -11.41 -10.48
C ARG A 94 1.66 -9.93 -10.64
N ALA A 95 2.34 -9.12 -9.85
CA ALA A 95 2.27 -7.66 -9.88
C ALA A 95 3.66 -7.04 -9.86
N ILE A 96 3.81 -5.91 -10.54
CA ILE A 96 5.04 -5.11 -10.52
C ILE A 96 4.69 -3.73 -9.99
N PHE A 97 5.39 -3.30 -8.94
CA PHE A 97 5.33 -1.95 -8.40
C PHE A 97 6.58 -1.18 -8.80
N VAL A 98 6.41 -0.13 -9.58
CA VAL A 98 7.50 0.69 -10.07
C VAL A 98 7.56 2.00 -9.29
N TYR A 99 8.70 2.26 -8.65
CA TYR A 99 8.93 3.46 -7.85
C TYR A 99 10.02 4.33 -8.49
N PRO A 100 9.98 5.65 -8.30
CA PRO A 100 10.96 6.55 -8.90
C PRO A 100 12.41 6.30 -8.47
N THR A 101 12.60 5.78 -7.25
CA THR A 101 13.94 5.56 -6.69
C THR A 101 14.00 4.22 -5.93
N LYS A 102 15.22 3.65 -5.83
CA LYS A 102 15.51 2.46 -5.01
C LYS A 102 15.13 2.66 -3.55
N ALA A 103 15.43 3.84 -2.99
CA ALA A 103 15.12 4.15 -1.60
C ALA A 103 13.62 4.06 -1.35
N LEU A 104 12.79 4.64 -2.23
CA LEU A 104 11.34 4.57 -2.10
C LEU A 104 10.81 3.14 -2.27
N ALA A 105 11.34 2.37 -3.22
CA ALA A 105 10.99 0.96 -3.38
C ALA A 105 11.29 0.15 -2.10
N SER A 106 12.47 0.39 -1.50
CA SER A 106 12.87 -0.26 -0.23
C SER A 106 11.96 0.13 0.94
N ASP A 107 11.62 1.40 1.08
CA ASP A 107 10.73 1.87 2.15
C ASP A 107 9.31 1.33 1.98
N GLN A 108 8.81 1.29 0.76
CA GLN A 108 7.52 0.68 0.47
C GLN A 108 7.53 -0.84 0.73
N PHE A 109 8.60 -1.53 0.37
CA PHE A 109 8.74 -2.96 0.69
C PHE A 109 8.67 -3.21 2.20
N LYS A 110 9.38 -2.40 3.00
CA LYS A 110 9.29 -2.48 4.47
C LYS A 110 7.86 -2.26 4.99
N SER A 111 7.11 -1.34 4.37
CA SER A 111 5.71 -1.10 4.75
C SER A 111 4.77 -2.27 4.42
N PHE A 112 5.15 -3.13 3.48
CA PHE A 112 4.40 -4.35 3.14
C PHE A 112 4.71 -5.53 4.05
N LEU A 113 5.86 -5.53 4.75
CA LEU A 113 6.31 -6.66 5.56
C LEU A 113 5.27 -7.19 6.55
N PRO A 114 4.57 -6.35 7.35
CA PRO A 114 3.57 -6.86 8.28
C PRO A 114 2.46 -7.66 7.60
N LEU A 115 2.02 -7.21 6.42
CA LEU A 115 1.01 -7.90 5.62
C LEU A 115 1.57 -9.19 5.02
N LEU A 116 2.80 -9.16 4.49
CA LEU A 116 3.45 -10.35 3.93
C LEU A 116 3.72 -11.41 5.00
N GLU A 117 4.09 -10.98 6.21
CA GLU A 117 4.29 -11.88 7.36
C GLU A 117 2.99 -12.53 7.82
N TYR A 118 1.89 -11.77 7.84
CA TYR A 118 0.57 -12.29 8.19
C TYR A 118 0.11 -13.42 7.25
N PHE A 119 0.29 -13.22 5.94
CA PHE A 119 -0.11 -14.24 4.95
C PHE A 119 0.88 -15.40 4.80
N GLY A 120 2.15 -15.16 5.12
CA GLY A 120 3.24 -16.12 4.89
C GLY A 120 3.72 -16.18 3.44
N LYS A 121 4.98 -16.52 3.27
CA LYS A 121 5.65 -16.56 1.95
C LYS A 121 5.08 -17.60 0.99
N GLU A 122 4.43 -18.61 1.51
CA GLU A 122 3.76 -19.66 0.74
C GLU A 122 2.49 -19.16 0.05
N LYS A 123 1.83 -18.14 0.61
CA LYS A 123 0.65 -17.51 0.00
C LYS A 123 1.04 -16.29 -0.84
N ILE A 124 1.92 -15.43 -0.32
CA ILE A 124 2.32 -14.19 -0.99
C ILE A 124 3.82 -13.99 -0.81
N ASN A 125 4.56 -14.06 -1.92
CA ASN A 125 5.99 -13.82 -1.94
C ASN A 125 6.29 -12.50 -2.67
N ALA A 126 7.11 -11.65 -2.06
CA ALA A 126 7.49 -10.37 -2.64
C ALA A 126 9.01 -10.17 -2.58
N GLY A 127 9.53 -9.37 -3.50
CA GLY A 127 10.96 -9.06 -3.53
C GLY A 127 11.27 -7.77 -4.26
N ILE A 128 12.42 -7.18 -3.90
CA ILE A 128 12.98 -6.00 -4.59
C ILE A 128 13.85 -6.51 -5.74
N TYR A 129 13.60 -5.96 -6.92
CA TYR A 129 14.38 -6.26 -8.13
C TYR A 129 14.89 -4.95 -8.73
N ASP A 130 16.15 -4.65 -8.46
CA ASP A 130 16.81 -3.44 -8.94
C ASP A 130 18.26 -3.69 -9.37
N GLY A 131 19.01 -2.63 -9.64
CA GLY A 131 20.40 -2.71 -10.06
C GLY A 131 21.34 -3.35 -9.02
N ASP A 132 20.99 -3.29 -7.73
CA ASP A 132 21.83 -3.80 -6.63
C ASP A 132 21.46 -5.24 -6.24
N THR A 133 20.34 -5.77 -6.73
CA THR A 133 19.89 -7.13 -6.44
C THR A 133 20.88 -8.15 -7.03
N PRO A 134 21.46 -9.06 -6.22
CA PRO A 134 22.41 -10.07 -6.68
C PRO A 134 21.82 -11.00 -7.74
N VAL A 135 22.65 -11.44 -8.70
CA VAL A 135 22.18 -12.28 -9.84
C VAL A 135 21.43 -13.53 -9.41
N PRO A 136 21.89 -14.31 -8.39
CA PRO A 136 21.13 -15.47 -7.93
C PRO A 136 19.74 -15.10 -7.40
N GLU A 137 19.65 -13.99 -6.68
CA GLU A 137 18.39 -13.50 -6.11
C GLU A 137 17.44 -13.00 -7.20
N ARG A 138 17.94 -12.33 -8.25
CA ARG A 138 17.12 -11.94 -9.40
C ARG A 138 16.42 -13.14 -10.03
N SER A 139 17.14 -14.25 -10.17
CA SER A 139 16.57 -15.49 -10.73
C SER A 139 15.48 -16.08 -9.84
N ARG A 140 15.69 -16.06 -8.53
CA ARG A 140 14.71 -16.50 -7.55
C ARG A 140 13.45 -15.63 -7.56
N ILE A 141 13.61 -14.30 -7.50
CA ILE A 141 12.49 -13.35 -7.49
C ILE A 141 11.64 -13.52 -8.75
N ARG A 142 12.28 -13.63 -9.93
CA ARG A 142 11.56 -13.83 -11.19
C ARG A 142 10.75 -15.12 -11.23
N LYS A 143 11.17 -16.15 -10.53
CA LYS A 143 10.48 -17.45 -10.52
C LYS A 143 9.38 -17.51 -9.47
N GLU A 144 9.62 -16.97 -8.29
CA GLU A 144 8.85 -17.25 -7.09
C GLU A 144 8.00 -16.07 -6.62
N ALA A 145 8.39 -14.82 -6.93
CA ALA A 145 7.67 -13.67 -6.39
C ALA A 145 6.34 -13.41 -7.10
N ASN A 146 5.31 -13.21 -6.31
CA ASN A 146 4.03 -12.66 -6.75
C ASN A 146 4.10 -11.15 -6.94
N ILE A 147 4.86 -10.47 -6.08
CA ILE A 147 5.00 -9.02 -6.07
C ILE A 147 6.47 -8.67 -6.27
N ILE A 148 6.76 -7.88 -7.30
CA ILE A 148 8.10 -7.34 -7.57
C ILE A 148 8.06 -5.84 -7.39
N LEU A 149 8.92 -5.30 -6.52
CA LEU A 149 9.14 -3.87 -6.38
C LEU A 149 10.42 -3.51 -7.14
N THR A 150 10.36 -2.50 -7.99
CA THR A 150 11.49 -2.10 -8.82
C THR A 150 11.52 -0.59 -9.03
N ASN A 151 12.57 -0.12 -9.69
CA ASN A 151 12.71 1.25 -10.18
C ASN A 151 13.20 1.24 -11.64
N PRO A 152 13.01 2.32 -12.42
CA PRO A 152 13.54 2.46 -13.78
C PRO A 152 15.04 2.37 -13.84
#